data_4b6d4a3640097eb1baf587c5d245bc57
#
_entry.id   4b6d4a3640097eb1baf587c5d245bc57
#
_cell.length_a   1.000
_cell.length_b   1.000
_cell.length_c   1.000
_cell.angle_alpha   90.00
_cell.angle_beta   90.00
_cell.angle_gamma   90.00
#
_symmetry.space_group_name_H-M   'P 1'
#
loop_
_entity.id
_entity.type
_entity.pdbx_description
1 polymer ?
#
loop_
_entity_poly.entity_id
_entity_poly.type
_entity_poly.pdbx_seq_one_letter_code
_entity_poly.pdbx_strand_id
1 'polypeptide(L)'
;RQRQMCIRDRDRLELLQKGNFWLNETPDKPVLGWDAACVRICSWGEFRQKETGFRFYYFNLHMDHVGIVARREAAKLVVKKIKEIAKGAPSVLTGDFNVDQTDEIYGIFTSSGILEDSYLKARHRFCENGSFNDFHPEYTTTSRIDHVFLSPNFEVDRYGLLTNMYWTETAAEQPELKSTQAPGETSFRKSTLRTPSDHYPVLVKIKYKN
;
A
#
# COMPACT_ATOMS: atom_id res chain seq x y z
N ARG A 1 12.15 -12.94 6.66
CA ARG A 1 10.70 -13.07 7.00
C ARG A 1 10.08 -11.70 6.86
N GLN A 2 9.39 -11.44 5.75
CA GLN A 2 8.50 -10.27 5.64
C GLN A 2 7.38 -10.44 6.67
N ARG A 3 7.35 -9.57 7.66
CA ARG A 3 6.21 -9.46 8.59
C ARG A 3 5.29 -8.38 8.06
N GLN A 4 4.17 -8.78 7.50
CA GLN A 4 3.06 -7.83 7.32
C GLN A 4 2.58 -7.41 8.71
N MET A 5 2.80 -6.14 9.06
CA MET A 5 2.30 -5.58 10.31
C MET A 5 1.01 -4.83 10.02
N CYS A 6 -0.09 -5.36 10.52
CA CYS A 6 -1.37 -4.65 10.55
C CYS A 6 -1.46 -3.88 11.88
N ILE A 7 -1.30 -2.55 11.82
CA ILE A 7 -1.44 -1.67 12.97
C ILE A 7 -2.85 -1.06 12.92
N ARG A 8 -3.56 -1.10 14.04
CA ARG A 8 -4.88 -0.48 14.19
C ARG A 8 -4.93 0.39 15.44
N ASP A 9 -5.73 1.42 15.41
CA ASP A 9 -6.10 2.19 16.58
C ASP A 9 -7.12 1.40 17.42
N ARG A 10 -6.67 0.78 18.51
CA ARG A 10 -7.50 -0.07 19.38
C ARG A 10 -8.54 0.71 20.17
N ASP A 11 -8.33 1.98 20.38
CA ASP A 11 -9.29 2.82 21.11
C ASP A 11 -10.50 3.12 20.24
N ARG A 12 -10.31 3.21 18.93
CA ARG A 12 -11.36 3.54 17.95
C ARG A 12 -11.93 2.32 17.22
N LEU A 13 -11.13 1.27 17.02
CA LEU A 13 -11.49 0.10 16.21
C LEU A 13 -11.44 -1.20 17.03
N GLU A 14 -12.53 -1.92 17.00
CA GLU A 14 -12.64 -3.28 17.52
C GLU A 14 -12.48 -4.28 16.38
N LEU A 15 -11.68 -5.31 16.58
CA LEU A 15 -11.55 -6.44 15.65
C LEU A 15 -12.57 -7.51 16.04
N LEU A 16 -13.53 -7.78 15.17
CA LEU A 16 -14.60 -8.75 15.39
C LEU A 16 -14.21 -10.14 14.90
N GLN A 17 -13.64 -10.22 13.70
CA GLN A 17 -13.18 -11.45 13.07
C GLN A 17 -11.85 -11.20 12.36
N LYS A 18 -11.07 -12.25 12.17
CA LYS A 18 -9.82 -12.21 11.42
C LYS A 18 -9.53 -13.55 10.77
N GLY A 19 -8.75 -13.51 9.72
CA GLY A 19 -8.24 -14.70 9.04
C GLY A 19 -7.15 -14.35 8.04
N ASN A 20 -6.70 -15.38 7.39
CA ASN A 20 -5.76 -15.27 6.27
C ASN A 20 -6.00 -16.41 5.28
N PHE A 21 -5.56 -16.20 4.07
CA PHE A 21 -5.49 -17.24 3.04
C PHE A 21 -4.22 -17.05 2.22
N TRP A 22 -3.69 -18.15 1.73
CA TRP A 22 -2.47 -18.14 0.94
C TRP A 22 -2.80 -17.90 -0.53
N LEU A 23 -1.92 -17.18 -1.23
CA LEU A 23 -2.07 -16.85 -2.64
C LEU A 23 -1.50 -17.99 -3.51
N ASN A 24 -2.22 -19.10 -3.53
CA ASN A 24 -1.88 -20.32 -4.26
C ASN A 24 -3.14 -21.14 -4.59
N GLU A 25 -2.99 -22.28 -5.25
CA GLU A 25 -4.08 -23.19 -5.65
C GLU A 25 -4.79 -23.83 -4.46
N THR A 26 -4.13 -23.88 -3.30
CA THR A 26 -4.66 -24.43 -2.03
C THR A 26 -4.57 -23.38 -0.94
N PRO A 27 -5.51 -22.41 -0.89
CA PRO A 27 -5.41 -21.22 -0.04
C PRO A 27 -5.30 -21.47 1.47
N ASP A 28 -5.56 -22.68 1.92
CA ASP A 28 -5.45 -23.08 3.33
C ASP A 28 -4.03 -23.58 3.71
N LYS A 29 -3.12 -23.70 2.74
CA LYS A 29 -1.77 -24.22 2.95
C LYS A 29 -0.68 -23.22 2.57
N PRO A 30 0.39 -23.08 3.39
CA PRO A 30 1.50 -22.15 3.16
C PRO A 30 2.51 -22.73 2.17
N VAL A 31 2.10 -22.93 0.92
CA VAL A 31 2.94 -23.48 -0.16
C VAL A 31 3.11 -22.43 -1.27
N LEU A 32 4.11 -22.64 -2.13
CA LEU A 32 4.25 -21.86 -3.36
C LEU A 32 3.04 -22.11 -4.25
N GLY A 33 2.56 -21.07 -4.91
CA GLY A 33 1.48 -21.15 -5.88
C GLY A 33 1.97 -20.85 -7.29
N TRP A 34 1.49 -21.61 -8.28
CA TRP A 34 1.78 -21.40 -9.69
C TRP A 34 3.29 -21.25 -9.97
N ASP A 35 3.70 -20.13 -10.55
CA ASP A 35 5.10 -19.78 -10.86
C ASP A 35 5.73 -18.82 -9.82
N ALA A 36 5.16 -18.72 -8.62
CA ALA A 36 5.62 -17.79 -7.59
C ALA A 36 7.03 -18.09 -7.08
N ALA A 37 7.83 -17.07 -6.86
CA ALA A 37 9.13 -17.15 -6.21
C ALA A 37 9.04 -17.24 -4.68
N CYS A 38 7.97 -16.73 -4.09
CA CYS A 38 7.74 -16.68 -2.64
C CYS A 38 6.34 -17.14 -2.25
N VAL A 39 6.23 -17.73 -1.05
CA VAL A 39 4.92 -17.99 -0.45
C VAL A 39 4.28 -16.66 -0.06
N ARG A 40 3.10 -16.37 -0.62
CA ARG A 40 2.38 -15.10 -0.46
C ARG A 40 1.05 -15.31 0.25
N ILE A 41 0.62 -14.29 0.99
CA ILE A 41 -0.55 -14.36 1.86
C ILE A 41 -1.39 -13.09 1.74
N CYS A 42 -2.70 -13.25 1.90
CA CYS A 42 -3.61 -12.15 2.19
C CYS A 42 -4.19 -12.33 3.60
N SER A 43 -4.01 -11.33 4.44
CA SER A 43 -4.61 -11.29 5.78
C SER A 43 -5.83 -10.38 5.76
N TRP A 44 -6.86 -10.71 6.56
CA TRP A 44 -8.06 -9.90 6.64
C TRP A 44 -8.61 -9.80 8.06
N GLY A 45 -9.41 -8.77 8.29
CA GLY A 45 -10.16 -8.59 9.52
C GLY A 45 -11.50 -7.87 9.26
N GLU A 46 -12.51 -8.22 10.04
CA GLU A 46 -13.72 -7.45 10.19
C GLU A 46 -13.56 -6.51 11.37
N PHE A 47 -13.77 -5.22 11.13
CA PHE A 47 -13.63 -4.18 12.14
C PHE A 47 -14.96 -3.47 12.38
N ARG A 48 -15.14 -3.05 13.64
CA ARG A 48 -16.20 -2.13 14.04
C ARG A 48 -15.60 -0.83 14.58
N GLN A 49 -16.03 0.30 14.05
CA GLN A 49 -15.77 1.60 14.64
C GLN A 49 -16.61 1.74 15.91
N LYS A 50 -15.99 1.88 17.07
CA LYS A 50 -16.67 1.85 18.36
C LYS A 50 -17.66 2.97 18.54
N GLU A 51 -17.34 4.16 18.05
CA GLU A 51 -18.18 5.36 18.19
C GLU A 51 -19.48 5.28 17.39
N THR A 52 -19.41 4.82 16.14
CA THR A 52 -20.54 4.84 15.20
C THR A 52 -21.20 3.48 15.02
N GLY A 53 -20.55 2.41 15.44
CA GLY A 53 -20.97 1.04 15.16
C GLY A 53 -20.69 0.60 13.70
N PHE A 54 -20.12 1.46 12.84
CA PHE A 54 -19.84 1.15 11.45
C PHE A 54 -18.92 -0.05 11.33
N ARG A 55 -19.28 -1.01 10.46
CA ARG A 55 -18.53 -2.25 10.23
C ARG A 55 -17.97 -2.28 8.82
N PHE A 56 -16.73 -2.75 8.69
CA PHE A 56 -16.06 -2.91 7.42
C PHE A 56 -15.03 -4.04 7.46
N TYR A 57 -14.69 -4.56 6.28
CA TYR A 57 -13.63 -5.54 6.10
C TYR A 57 -12.37 -4.86 5.61
N TYR A 58 -11.22 -5.26 6.14
CA TYR A 58 -9.92 -4.81 5.71
C TYR A 58 -9.08 -5.99 5.30
N PHE A 59 -8.57 -5.96 4.07
CA PHE A 59 -7.70 -6.97 3.48
C PHE A 59 -6.34 -6.35 3.22
N ASN A 60 -5.26 -7.12 3.49
CA ASN A 60 -3.90 -6.70 3.17
C ASN A 60 -3.14 -7.87 2.55
N LEU A 61 -2.47 -7.62 1.45
CA LEU A 61 -1.72 -8.62 0.70
C LEU A 61 -0.33 -8.13 0.30
N HIS A 62 0.51 -9.08 -0.11
CA HIS A 62 1.73 -8.82 -0.86
C HIS A 62 1.82 -9.89 -1.95
N MET A 63 1.68 -9.50 -3.23
CA MET A 63 1.70 -10.42 -4.36
C MET A 63 3.14 -10.77 -4.75
N ASP A 64 3.31 -11.81 -5.56
CA ASP A 64 4.64 -12.25 -5.97
C ASP A 64 5.29 -11.24 -6.94
N HIS A 65 6.61 -11.03 -6.79
CA HIS A 65 7.36 -10.06 -7.60
C HIS A 65 7.92 -10.66 -8.90
N VAL A 66 7.92 -11.99 -9.06
CA VAL A 66 8.47 -12.68 -10.22
C VAL A 66 7.37 -13.34 -11.05
N GLY A 67 6.55 -14.20 -10.42
CA GLY A 67 5.56 -15.03 -11.08
C GLY A 67 4.40 -14.25 -11.68
N ILE A 68 4.30 -14.17 -13.00
CA ILE A 68 3.20 -13.46 -13.69
C ILE A 68 1.89 -14.25 -13.56
N VAL A 69 1.94 -15.58 -13.71
CA VAL A 69 0.75 -16.43 -13.53
C VAL A 69 0.29 -16.36 -12.07
N ALA A 70 1.24 -16.42 -11.13
CA ALA A 70 0.93 -16.30 -9.70
C ALA A 70 0.23 -14.97 -9.38
N ARG A 71 0.69 -13.83 -9.91
CA ARG A 71 0.01 -12.54 -9.72
C ARG A 71 -1.40 -12.54 -10.31
N ARG A 72 -1.56 -13.04 -11.55
CA ARG A 72 -2.85 -13.07 -12.24
C ARG A 72 -3.87 -13.92 -11.49
N GLU A 73 -3.50 -15.14 -11.12
CA GLU A 73 -4.40 -16.05 -10.43
C GLU A 73 -4.65 -15.63 -8.98
N ALA A 74 -3.63 -15.07 -8.29
CA ALA A 74 -3.81 -14.47 -6.97
C ALA A 74 -4.80 -13.31 -7.01
N ALA A 75 -4.77 -12.44 -8.03
CA ALA A 75 -5.73 -11.35 -8.17
C ALA A 75 -7.18 -11.87 -8.28
N LYS A 76 -7.41 -12.90 -9.12
CA LYS A 76 -8.72 -13.56 -9.23
C LYS A 76 -9.16 -14.19 -7.90
N LEU A 77 -8.25 -14.89 -7.23
CA LEU A 77 -8.50 -15.49 -5.92
C LEU A 77 -8.90 -14.45 -4.87
N VAL A 78 -8.16 -13.33 -4.79
CA VAL A 78 -8.42 -12.26 -3.82
C VAL A 78 -9.80 -11.65 -4.06
N VAL A 79 -10.16 -11.32 -5.31
CA VAL A 79 -11.50 -10.80 -5.64
C VAL A 79 -12.60 -11.80 -5.25
N LYS A 80 -12.40 -13.10 -5.54
CA LYS A 80 -13.32 -14.16 -5.13
C LYS A 80 -13.46 -14.21 -3.61
N LYS A 81 -12.35 -14.22 -2.87
CA LYS A 81 -12.34 -14.29 -1.40
C LYS A 81 -12.98 -13.05 -0.75
N ILE A 82 -12.79 -11.85 -1.30
CA ILE A 82 -13.49 -10.66 -0.82
C ILE A 82 -15.01 -10.84 -0.98
N LYS A 83 -15.49 -11.32 -2.13
CA LYS A 83 -16.92 -11.61 -2.34
C LYS A 83 -17.48 -12.64 -1.35
N GLU A 84 -16.74 -13.71 -1.09
CA GLU A 84 -17.13 -14.78 -0.17
C GLU A 84 -17.14 -14.31 1.31
N ILE A 85 -16.13 -13.55 1.74
CA ILE A 85 -15.92 -13.16 3.13
C ILE A 85 -16.78 -11.94 3.49
N ALA A 86 -16.67 -10.87 2.69
CA ALA A 86 -17.34 -9.60 3.00
C ALA A 86 -18.81 -9.57 2.55
N LYS A 87 -19.22 -10.41 1.59
CA LYS A 87 -20.62 -10.56 1.13
C LYS A 87 -21.31 -9.23 0.79
N GLY A 88 -20.57 -8.32 0.17
CA GLY A 88 -21.05 -6.99 -0.21
C GLY A 88 -20.93 -5.92 0.88
N ALA A 89 -20.43 -6.25 2.06
CA ALA A 89 -20.13 -5.26 3.09
C ALA A 89 -18.97 -4.34 2.68
N PRO A 90 -18.90 -3.12 3.29
CA PRO A 90 -17.81 -2.20 3.03
C PRO A 90 -16.44 -2.84 3.17
N SER A 91 -15.58 -2.70 2.15
CA SER A 91 -14.30 -3.39 2.09
C SER A 91 -13.18 -2.47 1.64
N VAL A 92 -12.01 -2.65 2.25
CA VAL A 92 -10.75 -1.98 1.90
C VAL A 92 -9.73 -3.08 1.62
N LEU A 93 -9.04 -3.00 0.47
CA LEU A 93 -7.94 -3.89 0.10
C LEU A 93 -6.68 -3.06 -0.12
N THR A 94 -5.61 -3.40 0.58
CA THR A 94 -4.32 -2.71 0.49
C THR A 94 -3.18 -3.69 0.30
N GLY A 95 -2.03 -3.18 -0.13
CA GLY A 95 -0.80 -3.96 -0.17
C GLY A 95 0.13 -3.57 -1.29
N ASP A 96 1.23 -4.29 -1.36
CA ASP A 96 2.11 -4.33 -2.50
C ASP A 96 1.60 -5.41 -3.48
N PHE A 97 1.14 -4.96 -4.64
CA PHE A 97 0.57 -5.84 -5.67
C PHE A 97 1.63 -6.32 -6.66
N ASN A 98 2.81 -5.70 -6.67
CA ASN A 98 3.85 -5.96 -7.69
C ASN A 98 3.33 -5.84 -9.14
N VAL A 99 2.28 -5.07 -9.33
CA VAL A 99 1.71 -4.67 -10.63
C VAL A 99 1.36 -3.20 -10.59
N ASP A 100 1.66 -2.48 -11.65
CA ASP A 100 1.30 -1.08 -11.75
C ASP A 100 -0.07 -0.87 -12.43
N GLN A 101 -0.49 0.37 -12.49
CA GLN A 101 -1.79 0.79 -13.04
C GLN A 101 -1.96 0.51 -14.54
N THR A 102 -0.90 0.13 -15.25
CA THR A 102 -0.94 -0.20 -16.70
C THR A 102 -0.99 -1.70 -16.97
N ASP A 103 -0.75 -2.53 -15.96
CA ASP A 103 -0.77 -3.98 -16.06
C ASP A 103 -2.20 -4.51 -16.20
N GLU A 104 -2.41 -5.54 -17.02
CA GLU A 104 -3.71 -6.20 -17.18
C GLU A 104 -4.25 -6.77 -15.85
N ILE A 105 -3.36 -7.18 -14.95
CA ILE A 105 -3.70 -7.77 -13.65
C ILE A 105 -4.34 -6.72 -12.73
N TYR A 106 -3.89 -5.46 -12.81
CA TYR A 106 -4.57 -4.34 -12.13
C TYR A 106 -6.04 -4.23 -12.58
N GLY A 107 -6.29 -4.47 -13.88
CA GLY A 107 -7.63 -4.51 -14.43
C GLY A 107 -8.55 -5.56 -13.79
N ILE A 108 -8.02 -6.68 -13.28
CA ILE A 108 -8.82 -7.70 -12.58
C ILE A 108 -9.48 -7.10 -11.31
N PHE A 109 -8.78 -6.23 -10.60
CA PHE A 109 -9.34 -5.57 -9.41
C PHE A 109 -10.35 -4.49 -9.79
N THR A 110 -10.00 -3.60 -10.71
CA THR A 110 -10.83 -2.44 -11.08
C THR A 110 -12.07 -2.80 -11.89
N SER A 111 -12.04 -3.89 -12.67
CA SER A 111 -13.19 -4.40 -13.40
C SER A 111 -14.06 -5.38 -12.61
N SER A 112 -13.70 -5.69 -11.36
CA SER A 112 -14.40 -6.68 -10.52
C SER A 112 -15.84 -6.30 -10.14
N GLY A 113 -16.21 -5.04 -10.28
CA GLY A 113 -17.47 -4.45 -9.85
C GLY A 113 -17.62 -4.24 -8.35
N ILE A 114 -16.62 -4.66 -7.54
CA ILE A 114 -16.64 -4.55 -6.08
C ILE A 114 -15.52 -3.68 -5.51
N LEU A 115 -14.55 -3.28 -6.33
CA LEU A 115 -13.38 -2.51 -5.94
C LEU A 115 -13.12 -1.35 -6.92
N GLU A 116 -12.74 -0.23 -6.38
CA GLU A 116 -12.34 0.98 -7.11
C GLU A 116 -11.02 1.50 -6.55
N ASP A 117 -10.12 1.97 -7.45
CA ASP A 117 -8.84 2.52 -7.02
C ASP A 117 -9.02 3.87 -6.33
N SER A 118 -8.51 3.99 -5.10
CA SER A 118 -8.53 5.22 -4.31
C SER A 118 -7.80 6.37 -4.98
N TYR A 119 -6.74 6.09 -5.76
CA TYR A 119 -6.04 7.12 -6.52
C TYR A 119 -6.96 7.78 -7.55
N LEU A 120 -7.71 6.98 -8.31
CA LEU A 120 -8.62 7.49 -9.33
C LEU A 120 -9.82 8.24 -8.73
N LYS A 121 -10.29 7.81 -7.55
CA LYS A 121 -11.41 8.43 -6.83
C LYS A 121 -11.04 9.69 -6.06
N ALA A 122 -9.76 9.92 -5.76
CA ALA A 122 -9.33 10.99 -4.89
C ALA A 122 -9.68 12.38 -5.47
N ARG A 123 -10.29 13.23 -4.63
CA ARG A 123 -10.55 14.64 -4.96
C ARG A 123 -9.24 15.43 -5.04
N HIS A 124 -8.30 15.11 -4.17
CA HIS A 124 -6.98 15.74 -4.10
C HIS A 124 -5.89 14.67 -4.09
N ARG A 125 -4.90 14.85 -4.95
CA ARG A 125 -3.71 13.99 -5.00
C ARG A 125 -2.49 14.79 -4.65
N PHE A 126 -1.59 14.16 -3.89
CA PHE A 126 -0.30 14.72 -3.52
C PHE A 126 0.80 13.71 -3.84
N CYS A 127 1.86 14.18 -4.52
CA CYS A 127 2.93 13.34 -5.05
C CYS A 127 2.41 12.28 -6.04
N GLU A 128 2.47 12.59 -7.33
CA GLU A 128 2.02 11.71 -8.42
C GLU A 128 3.14 10.80 -8.95
N ASN A 129 4.18 10.56 -8.18
CA ASN A 129 5.23 9.60 -8.49
C ASN A 129 4.83 8.17 -8.13
N GLY A 130 5.64 7.21 -8.56
CA GLY A 130 5.46 5.80 -8.20
C GLY A 130 5.77 5.52 -6.74
N SER A 131 5.33 4.36 -6.26
CA SER A 131 5.45 3.98 -4.86
C SER A 131 6.75 3.27 -4.49
N PHE A 132 7.51 2.77 -5.46
CA PHE A 132 8.78 2.07 -5.25
C PHE A 132 9.98 2.97 -5.55
N ASN A 133 11.01 2.94 -4.71
CA ASN A 133 12.23 3.75 -4.84
C ASN A 133 13.54 2.96 -4.75
N ASP A 134 13.48 1.67 -4.39
CA ASP A 134 14.65 0.78 -4.25
C ASP A 134 15.77 1.35 -3.35
N PHE A 135 15.43 2.09 -2.31
CA PHE A 135 16.34 2.85 -1.44
C PHE A 135 17.17 3.93 -2.16
N HIS A 136 16.78 4.31 -3.38
CA HIS A 136 17.43 5.31 -4.20
C HIS A 136 16.57 6.59 -4.26
N PRO A 137 16.82 7.58 -3.40
CA PRO A 137 16.03 8.82 -3.38
C PRO A 137 16.15 9.65 -4.66
N GLU A 138 17.18 9.39 -5.47
CA GLU A 138 17.41 10.01 -6.78
C GLU A 138 16.65 9.34 -7.93
N TYR A 139 16.02 8.15 -7.69
CA TYR A 139 15.22 7.48 -8.71
C TYR A 139 13.76 7.92 -8.65
N THR A 140 13.17 8.03 -9.81
CA THR A 140 11.74 8.33 -9.94
C THR A 140 11.08 7.40 -10.94
N THR A 141 9.83 7.07 -10.66
CA THR A 141 8.97 6.28 -11.54
C THR A 141 7.53 6.79 -11.44
N THR A 142 6.71 6.50 -12.42
CA THR A 142 5.26 6.72 -12.36
C THR A 142 4.49 5.44 -12.00
N SER A 143 5.18 4.29 -11.89
CA SER A 143 4.58 3.00 -11.56
C SER A 143 4.17 2.93 -10.09
N ARG A 144 2.88 2.85 -9.84
CA ARG A 144 2.31 2.63 -8.51
C ARG A 144 2.06 1.14 -8.32
N ILE A 145 2.86 0.46 -7.53
CA ILE A 145 2.70 -0.98 -7.24
C ILE A 145 2.04 -1.23 -5.88
N ASP A 146 1.95 -0.19 -5.05
CA ASP A 146 1.19 -0.20 -3.81
C ASP A 146 -0.17 0.46 -4.03
N HIS A 147 -1.23 -0.30 -3.83
CA HIS A 147 -2.59 0.17 -4.10
C HIS A 147 -3.47 0.14 -2.86
N VAL A 148 -4.46 1.02 -2.85
CA VAL A 148 -5.58 1.01 -1.91
C VAL A 148 -6.86 0.96 -2.73
N PHE A 149 -7.48 -0.21 -2.77
CA PHE A 149 -8.78 -0.41 -3.40
C PHE A 149 -9.89 -0.37 -2.35
N LEU A 150 -11.02 0.18 -2.73
CA LEU A 150 -12.16 0.44 -1.86
C LEU A 150 -13.45 -0.06 -2.50
N SER A 151 -14.38 -0.56 -1.72
CA SER A 151 -15.73 -0.79 -2.23
C SER A 151 -16.40 0.53 -2.63
N PRO A 152 -17.38 0.52 -3.58
CA PRO A 152 -17.89 1.74 -4.23
C PRO A 152 -18.43 2.83 -3.29
N ASN A 153 -18.94 2.47 -2.12
CA ASN A 153 -19.55 3.40 -1.18
C ASN A 153 -18.57 4.28 -0.40
N PHE A 154 -17.25 4.09 -0.60
CA PHE A 154 -16.27 5.01 -0.03
C PHE A 154 -16.04 6.22 -0.94
N GLU A 155 -16.01 7.39 -0.34
CA GLU A 155 -15.45 8.61 -0.93
C GLU A 155 -14.00 8.75 -0.54
N VAL A 156 -13.18 9.24 -1.46
CA VAL A 156 -11.76 9.53 -1.21
C VAL A 156 -11.55 11.03 -1.26
N ASP A 157 -11.26 11.62 -0.09
CA ASP A 157 -10.93 13.05 0.02
C ASP A 157 -9.52 13.31 -0.49
N ARG A 158 -8.54 12.54 0.01
CA ARG A 158 -7.12 12.73 -0.30
C ARG A 158 -6.43 11.40 -0.54
N TYR A 159 -5.53 11.43 -1.50
CA TYR A 159 -4.52 10.41 -1.74
C TYR A 159 -3.14 11.06 -1.75
N GLY A 160 -2.15 10.43 -1.16
CA GLY A 160 -0.78 10.92 -1.19
C GLY A 160 0.24 9.81 -1.00
N LEU A 161 1.38 9.99 -1.61
CA LEU A 161 2.58 9.23 -1.29
C LEU A 161 3.41 10.05 -0.30
N LEU A 162 3.78 9.45 0.82
CA LEU A 162 4.59 10.09 1.84
C LEU A 162 6.07 9.93 1.47
N THR A 163 6.57 10.88 0.69
CA THR A 163 7.96 10.88 0.19
C THR A 163 8.94 11.49 1.20
N ASN A 164 8.70 11.26 2.49
CA ASN A 164 9.57 11.73 3.54
C ASN A 164 10.93 11.03 3.46
N MET A 165 11.97 11.84 3.46
CA MET A 165 13.37 11.41 3.43
C MET A 165 14.08 11.95 4.67
N TYR A 166 15.26 11.42 4.97
CA TYR A 166 16.09 11.91 6.05
C TYR A 166 17.54 12.04 5.62
N TRP A 167 18.26 12.90 6.32
CA TRP A 167 19.66 13.19 6.02
C TRP A 167 20.56 12.47 7.02
N THR A 168 21.63 11.85 6.50
CA THR A 168 22.70 11.29 7.32
C THR A 168 23.99 12.06 7.09
N GLU A 169 24.71 12.42 8.14
CA GLU A 169 26.03 13.05 8.04
C GLU A 169 27.00 12.10 7.34
N THR A 170 27.79 12.64 6.41
CA THR A 170 28.69 11.82 5.58
C THR A 170 30.08 11.62 6.19
N ALA A 171 30.49 12.43 7.15
CA ALA A 171 31.75 12.29 7.89
C ALA A 171 31.78 13.23 9.11
N ALA A 172 32.61 12.89 10.11
CA ALA A 172 32.68 13.60 11.38
C ALA A 172 33.28 15.02 11.25
N GLU A 173 34.06 15.31 10.21
CA GLU A 173 34.66 16.61 9.98
C GLU A 173 34.47 17.04 8.51
N GLN A 174 33.56 17.97 8.28
CA GLN A 174 33.42 18.64 6.99
C GLN A 174 33.49 20.14 7.17
N PRO A 175 34.18 20.84 6.25
CA PRO A 175 34.16 22.30 6.27
C PRO A 175 32.75 22.82 6.06
N GLU A 176 32.39 23.87 6.78
CA GLU A 176 31.14 24.59 6.51
C GLU A 176 31.12 25.10 5.07
N LEU A 177 30.01 24.88 4.41
CA LEU A 177 29.74 25.42 3.09
C LEU A 177 28.99 26.74 3.25
N LYS A 178 29.49 27.79 2.59
CA LYS A 178 28.84 29.09 2.53
C LYS A 178 28.31 29.33 1.13
N SER A 179 27.16 29.96 1.05
CA SER A 179 26.57 30.40 -0.21
C SER A 179 26.64 31.94 -0.31
N THR A 180 27.00 32.46 -1.46
CA THR A 180 26.95 33.92 -1.75
C THR A 180 25.52 34.43 -1.93
N GLN A 181 24.53 33.51 -2.03
CA GLN A 181 23.12 33.83 -2.21
C GLN A 181 22.27 33.65 -0.94
N ALA A 182 22.90 33.33 0.18
CA ALA A 182 22.25 33.16 1.48
C ALA A 182 22.81 34.18 2.48
N PRO A 183 22.04 34.53 3.56
CA PRO A 183 22.54 35.33 4.66
C PRO A 183 23.82 34.74 5.25
N GLY A 184 24.75 35.62 5.67
CA GLY A 184 26.10 35.24 6.14
C GLY A 184 26.09 34.28 7.33
N GLU A 185 25.02 34.30 8.11
CA GLU A 185 24.77 33.40 9.26
C GLU A 185 24.41 31.98 8.85
N THR A 186 23.95 31.79 7.58
CA THR A 186 23.53 30.48 7.09
C THR A 186 24.75 29.65 6.71
N SER A 187 24.89 28.48 7.29
CA SER A 187 25.90 27.50 6.93
C SER A 187 25.25 26.17 6.50
N PHE A 188 25.92 25.44 5.62
CA PHE A 188 25.49 24.19 5.07
C PHE A 188 26.51 23.10 5.39
N ARG A 189 26.02 21.86 5.50
CA ARG A 189 26.85 20.66 5.61
C ARG A 189 26.49 19.68 4.51
N LYS A 190 27.45 18.96 3.99
CA LYS A 190 27.18 17.82 3.11
C LYS A 190 26.53 16.71 3.91
N SER A 191 25.46 16.16 3.35
CA SER A 191 24.79 15.00 3.93
C SER A 191 24.33 14.08 2.80
N THR A 192 24.06 12.83 3.16
CA THR A 192 23.50 11.85 2.23
C THR A 192 22.01 11.75 2.47
N LEU A 193 21.22 11.94 1.42
CA LEU A 193 19.78 11.74 1.45
C LEU A 193 19.46 10.25 1.45
N ARG A 194 18.53 9.84 2.30
CA ARG A 194 18.09 8.44 2.42
C ARG A 194 16.57 8.35 2.53
N THR A 195 16.04 7.22 2.08
CA THR A 195 14.64 6.82 2.27
C THR A 195 14.53 5.84 3.43
N PRO A 196 13.49 5.93 4.29
CA PRO A 196 13.28 5.00 5.39
C PRO A 196 12.84 3.60 4.95
N SER A 197 12.39 3.45 3.70
CA SER A 197 11.95 2.20 3.07
C SER A 197 12.20 2.29 1.57
N ASP A 198 12.30 1.15 0.91
CA ASP A 198 12.31 1.00 -0.55
C ASP A 198 10.95 1.30 -1.20
N HIS A 199 9.90 1.44 -0.39
CA HIS A 199 8.59 1.91 -0.82
C HIS A 199 8.20 3.20 -0.09
N TYR A 200 7.48 4.08 -0.78
CA TYR A 200 6.82 5.23 -0.17
C TYR A 200 5.46 4.83 0.40
N PRO A 201 5.15 5.15 1.67
CA PRO A 201 3.84 4.86 2.24
C PRO A 201 2.72 5.55 1.47
N VAL A 202 1.64 4.82 1.23
CA VAL A 202 0.41 5.35 0.64
C VAL A 202 -0.53 5.82 1.75
N LEU A 203 -0.91 7.09 1.73
CA LEU A 203 -1.89 7.68 2.63
C LEU A 203 -3.20 7.95 1.89
N VAL A 204 -4.30 7.41 2.39
CA VAL A 204 -5.64 7.65 1.83
C VAL A 204 -6.59 8.09 2.93
N LYS A 205 -7.23 9.27 2.73
CA LYS A 205 -8.29 9.75 3.60
C LYS A 205 -9.65 9.43 2.98
N ILE A 206 -10.38 8.55 3.64
CA ILE A 206 -11.67 8.03 3.15
C ILE A 206 -12.82 8.39 4.08
N LYS A 207 -14.02 8.46 3.50
CA LYS A 207 -15.29 8.57 4.20
C LYS A 207 -16.28 7.58 3.58
N TYR A 208 -17.05 6.91 4.41
CA TYR A 208 -18.14 6.06 3.93
C TYR A 208 -19.41 6.87 3.70
N LYS A 209 -20.07 6.64 2.58
CA LYS A 209 -21.42 7.17 2.30
C LYS A 209 -22.45 6.23 2.90
N ASN A 210 -23.24 6.74 3.81
CA ASN A 210 -24.44 6.06 4.32
C ASN A 210 -25.53 6.03 3.24
#